data_781dcd46730e48a5717e121f75081ff8
#
_entry.id   781dcd46730e48a5717e121f75081ff8
#
_cell.length_a   1.000
_cell.length_b   1.000
_cell.length_c   1.000
_cell.angle_alpha   90.00
_cell.angle_beta   90.00
_cell.angle_gamma   90.00
#
_symmetry.space_group_name_H-M   'P 1'
#
loop_
_entity.id
_entity.type
_entity.pdbx_description
1 polymer ?
#
loop_
_entity_poly.entity_id
_entity_poly.type
_entity_poly.pdbx_seq_one_letter_code
_entity_poly.pdbx_strand_id
1 'polypeptide(L)'
;MSECSAPGRRAHAGPADPPGPWSAPVPDGPLDAVVDLPGSKSLTARALLLAAVAEDPTTLTGVLRARDTELMLAALAALGARFEEFGADPARLRVTPAPTPLHVEAGAGGAGRVDVGLAGTVMRFVPPLAALADAPVLFDGDAAARARPLGPLLDALASLGAEVVHLGEPGRLPVRVGPGDGALRRPAGPASPAQSCGPAIRPAGSARPCGPAGPARPDGPARGLSPHRVSVDASGSSQFLSALLLLGPLLPGGLAVTPTGRVPSLPHVAMTVAALRERGVDVVEPDPAAPEGRRTWTVRPGRPAGGEAAIEPDLSNAGPFLAAALVAGGRVRVPRWPLATTQGGDAWRGLLARLGADVELRAGADGAGALVVRAAGAGALRGIDADLSAVGELVPVLAALAVVASAHGRSSRLTGIAHLRGHETDRLAALVAEITRIGGLARQTRDGIEIGALPAGGRLRPALLRAHADHRMATFAAVVGLAVPGIRLDDVECTSKTLPGFPDLWADLLRRPGGRRDGRSPRLANGGPAGTAGADPAGAVGPGPATGTEGRS
;
A
#
# COMPACT_ATOMS: atom_id res chain seq x y z
N MET A 1 -49.44 -50.88 7.34
CA MET A 1 -49.22 -49.84 6.33
C MET A 1 -48.87 -48.57 7.10
N SER A 2 -47.61 -48.27 7.21
CA SER A 2 -47.14 -47.09 7.93
C SER A 2 -46.17 -46.38 6.98
N GLU A 3 -46.59 -45.20 6.52
CA GLU A 3 -45.84 -44.38 5.56
C GLU A 3 -44.65 -43.72 6.25
N CYS A 4 -43.46 -43.97 5.75
CA CYS A 4 -42.23 -43.25 6.09
C CYS A 4 -42.16 -41.92 5.35
N SER A 5 -42.32 -40.80 6.07
CA SER A 5 -42.06 -39.47 5.53
C SER A 5 -40.58 -39.22 5.43
N ALA A 6 -40.06 -38.88 4.25
CA ALA A 6 -38.69 -38.48 3.98
C ALA A 6 -38.40 -37.05 4.51
N PRO A 7 -37.19 -36.77 5.04
CA PRO A 7 -36.82 -35.42 5.50
C PRO A 7 -36.59 -34.48 4.31
N GLY A 8 -37.26 -33.30 4.39
CA GLY A 8 -37.19 -32.24 3.38
C GLY A 8 -35.75 -31.76 3.14
N ARG A 9 -35.37 -31.67 1.88
CA ARG A 9 -34.16 -31.02 1.38
C ARG A 9 -34.19 -29.54 1.79
N ARG A 10 -33.24 -29.12 2.61
CA ARG A 10 -32.95 -27.69 2.78
C ARG A 10 -32.44 -27.13 1.46
N ALA A 11 -33.16 -26.14 0.94
CA ALA A 11 -32.73 -25.38 -0.22
C ALA A 11 -31.39 -24.69 0.12
N HIS A 12 -30.35 -24.93 -0.67
CA HIS A 12 -29.16 -24.11 -0.69
C HIS A 12 -29.58 -22.69 -1.05
N ALA A 13 -29.38 -21.73 -0.14
CA ALA A 13 -29.44 -20.32 -0.49
C ALA A 13 -28.41 -20.08 -1.60
N GLY A 14 -28.88 -19.68 -2.76
CA GLY A 14 -28.02 -19.23 -3.86
C GLY A 14 -27.15 -18.04 -3.40
N PRO A 15 -26.07 -17.74 -4.12
CA PRO A 15 -25.27 -16.56 -3.83
C PRO A 15 -26.20 -15.33 -3.82
N ALA A 16 -26.11 -14.53 -2.75
CA ALA A 16 -26.85 -13.27 -2.64
C ALA A 16 -26.58 -12.43 -3.88
N ASP A 17 -27.63 -11.86 -4.47
CA ASP A 17 -27.47 -10.92 -5.58
C ASP A 17 -26.46 -9.83 -5.17
N PRO A 18 -25.56 -9.43 -6.08
CA PRO A 18 -24.60 -8.38 -5.77
C PRO A 18 -25.38 -7.12 -5.33
N PRO A 19 -24.90 -6.41 -4.29
CA PRO A 19 -25.54 -5.18 -3.85
C PRO A 19 -25.71 -4.23 -5.05
N GLY A 20 -26.89 -3.62 -5.18
CA GLY A 20 -27.14 -2.67 -6.25
C GLY A 20 -26.18 -1.48 -6.23
N PRO A 21 -26.13 -0.65 -7.29
CA PRO A 21 -25.21 0.48 -7.38
C PRO A 21 -25.32 1.41 -6.17
N TRP A 22 -24.17 1.77 -5.58
CA TRP A 22 -24.12 2.72 -4.48
C TRP A 22 -24.47 4.13 -4.97
N SER A 23 -25.43 4.77 -4.30
CA SER A 23 -25.79 6.17 -4.57
C SER A 23 -24.87 7.09 -3.77
N ALA A 24 -24.12 7.94 -4.44
CA ALA A 24 -23.26 8.91 -3.77
C ALA A 24 -24.12 9.93 -3.00
N PRO A 25 -24.01 10.01 -1.66
CA PRO A 25 -24.81 10.93 -0.88
C PRO A 25 -24.37 12.39 -1.13
N VAL A 26 -25.32 13.31 -1.03
CA VAL A 26 -25.11 14.76 -1.19
C VAL A 26 -25.11 15.43 0.20
N PRO A 27 -24.24 16.39 0.47
CA PRO A 27 -24.22 17.09 1.74
C PRO A 27 -25.44 18.03 1.90
N ASP A 28 -25.97 18.12 3.11
CA ASP A 28 -27.08 19.05 3.44
C ASP A 28 -26.63 20.52 3.57
N GLY A 29 -25.35 20.80 3.43
CA GLY A 29 -24.77 22.14 3.55
C GLY A 29 -23.26 22.09 3.82
N PRO A 30 -22.65 23.23 4.22
CA PRO A 30 -21.24 23.27 4.53
C PRO A 30 -20.84 22.30 5.64
N LEU A 31 -19.68 21.66 5.48
CA LEU A 31 -19.19 20.64 6.40
C LEU A 31 -18.55 21.25 7.66
N ASP A 32 -18.67 20.54 8.77
CA ASP A 32 -17.83 20.71 9.95
C ASP A 32 -17.53 19.32 10.55
N ALA A 33 -16.52 18.65 9.99
CA ALA A 33 -16.28 17.24 10.26
C ALA A 33 -14.86 16.97 10.74
N VAL A 34 -14.75 15.91 11.53
CA VAL A 34 -13.47 15.30 11.93
C VAL A 34 -13.44 13.88 11.37
N VAL A 35 -12.40 13.55 10.62
CA VAL A 35 -12.23 12.24 10.00
C VAL A 35 -10.99 11.58 10.56
N ASP A 36 -11.17 10.46 11.24
CA ASP A 36 -10.08 9.65 11.74
C ASP A 36 -9.76 8.55 10.71
N LEU A 37 -8.52 8.56 10.23
CA LEU A 37 -8.08 7.69 9.14
C LEU A 37 -7.43 6.42 9.69
N PRO A 38 -7.62 5.28 9.04
CA PRO A 38 -6.85 4.08 9.34
C PRO A 38 -5.38 4.25 8.96
N GLY A 39 -4.54 3.32 9.43
CA GLY A 39 -3.12 3.32 9.12
C GLY A 39 -2.81 3.26 7.62
N SER A 40 -1.66 3.82 7.24
CA SER A 40 -1.19 3.84 5.86
C SER A 40 -0.93 2.42 5.33
N LYS A 41 -1.58 2.06 4.22
CA LYS A 41 -1.33 0.77 3.55
C LYS A 41 0.13 0.58 3.18
N SER A 42 0.75 1.61 2.64
CA SER A 42 2.13 1.55 2.16
C SER A 42 3.15 1.41 3.30
N LEU A 43 2.91 2.06 4.43
CA LEU A 43 3.73 1.90 5.64
C LEU A 43 3.48 0.55 6.31
N THR A 44 2.21 0.13 6.43
CA THR A 44 1.84 -1.18 6.98
C THR A 44 2.53 -2.31 6.24
N ALA A 45 2.49 -2.32 4.89
CA ALA A 45 3.12 -3.37 4.10
C ALA A 45 4.64 -3.47 4.34
N ARG A 46 5.33 -2.32 4.47
CA ARG A 46 6.76 -2.28 4.79
C ARG A 46 7.06 -2.72 6.21
N ALA A 47 6.29 -2.22 7.17
CA ALA A 47 6.45 -2.54 8.58
C ALA A 47 6.26 -4.03 8.85
N LEU A 48 5.23 -4.66 8.24
CA LEU A 48 4.97 -6.10 8.33
C LEU A 48 6.12 -6.91 7.75
N LEU A 49 6.61 -6.54 6.54
CA LEU A 49 7.71 -7.24 5.92
C LEU A 49 8.99 -7.12 6.76
N LEU A 50 9.36 -5.91 7.19
CA LEU A 50 10.55 -5.69 8.01
C LEU A 50 10.45 -6.40 9.36
N ALA A 51 9.27 -6.41 9.99
CA ALA A 51 9.02 -7.15 11.22
C ALA A 51 9.13 -8.68 11.03
N ALA A 52 8.65 -9.20 9.88
CA ALA A 52 8.72 -10.63 9.56
C ALA A 52 10.16 -11.14 9.36
N VAL A 53 11.12 -10.26 9.05
CA VAL A 53 12.53 -10.60 8.87
C VAL A 53 13.45 -9.94 9.90
N ALA A 54 12.91 -9.35 10.95
CA ALA A 54 13.67 -8.70 12.02
C ALA A 54 14.51 -9.69 12.84
N GLU A 55 15.45 -9.18 13.63
CA GLU A 55 16.22 -9.99 14.58
C GLU A 55 15.34 -10.43 15.75
N ASP A 56 14.51 -9.53 16.27
CA ASP A 56 13.67 -9.70 17.45
C ASP A 56 12.18 -9.46 17.13
N PRO A 57 11.25 -9.94 17.97
CA PRO A 57 9.84 -9.67 17.82
C PRO A 57 9.52 -8.16 17.76
N THR A 58 8.51 -7.84 16.96
CA THR A 58 8.07 -6.46 16.73
C THR A 58 6.61 -6.27 17.13
N THR A 59 6.32 -5.20 17.86
CA THR A 59 4.96 -4.74 18.13
C THR A 59 4.61 -3.59 17.18
N LEU A 60 3.57 -3.79 16.38
CA LEU A 60 3.06 -2.79 15.45
C LEU A 60 1.74 -2.22 15.99
N THR A 61 1.56 -0.90 15.92
CA THR A 61 0.31 -0.21 16.29
C THR A 61 -0.21 0.61 15.11
N GLY A 62 -1.54 0.75 14.99
CA GLY A 62 -2.16 1.47 13.87
C GLY A 62 -2.07 0.73 12.53
N VAL A 63 -1.87 -0.58 12.55
CA VAL A 63 -1.82 -1.42 11.33
C VAL A 63 -3.13 -1.31 10.57
N LEU A 64 -3.07 -1.07 9.28
CA LEU A 64 -4.25 -1.15 8.43
C LEU A 64 -4.76 -2.60 8.40
N ARG A 65 -6.04 -2.79 8.69
CA ARG A 65 -6.74 -4.08 8.53
C ARG A 65 -7.63 -3.97 7.30
N ALA A 66 -7.12 -4.42 6.17
CA ALA A 66 -7.75 -4.34 4.85
C ALA A 66 -7.32 -5.53 3.99
N ARG A 67 -8.04 -5.82 2.90
CA ARG A 67 -7.76 -6.97 2.03
C ARG A 67 -6.28 -7.09 1.64
N ASP A 68 -5.65 -5.99 1.19
CA ASP A 68 -4.24 -6.01 0.77
C ASP A 68 -3.30 -6.35 1.94
N THR A 69 -3.65 -5.95 3.15
CA THR A 69 -2.85 -6.21 4.36
C THR A 69 -3.02 -7.65 4.83
N GLU A 70 -4.24 -8.19 4.80
CA GLU A 70 -4.49 -9.60 5.14
C GLU A 70 -3.76 -10.55 4.17
N LEU A 71 -3.72 -10.22 2.88
CA LEU A 71 -2.91 -10.95 1.91
C LEU A 71 -1.40 -10.87 2.22
N MET A 72 -0.91 -9.71 2.72
CA MET A 72 0.48 -9.58 3.14
C MET A 72 0.79 -10.43 4.38
N LEU A 73 -0.10 -10.42 5.38
CA LEU A 73 0.02 -11.26 6.57
C LEU A 73 0.08 -12.74 6.19
N ALA A 74 -0.84 -13.20 5.34
CA ALA A 74 -0.88 -14.58 4.86
C ALA A 74 0.40 -14.96 4.08
N ALA A 75 0.88 -14.05 3.21
CA ALA A 75 2.09 -14.28 2.43
C ALA A 75 3.35 -14.40 3.30
N LEU A 76 3.48 -13.54 4.32
CA LEU A 76 4.61 -13.59 5.25
C LEU A 76 4.52 -14.77 6.22
N ALA A 77 3.30 -15.17 6.61
CA ALA A 77 3.08 -16.40 7.40
C ALA A 77 3.49 -17.66 6.62
N ALA A 78 3.21 -17.71 5.31
CA ALA A 78 3.68 -18.78 4.43
C ALA A 78 5.22 -18.87 4.32
N LEU A 79 5.94 -17.81 4.73
CA LEU A 79 7.40 -17.76 4.84
C LEU A 79 7.90 -17.96 6.29
N GLY A 80 7.01 -18.36 7.21
CA GLY A 80 7.34 -18.75 8.58
C GLY A 80 7.20 -17.65 9.64
N ALA A 81 6.77 -16.44 9.31
CA ALA A 81 6.48 -15.41 10.31
C ALA A 81 5.17 -15.70 11.05
N ARG A 82 5.05 -15.25 12.30
CA ARG A 82 3.82 -15.41 13.09
C ARG A 82 3.27 -14.05 13.50
N PHE A 83 1.94 -13.93 13.48
CA PHE A 83 1.22 -12.70 13.76
C PHE A 83 0.17 -12.96 14.83
N GLU A 84 0.17 -12.17 15.87
CA GLU A 84 -0.75 -12.27 16.99
C GLU A 84 -1.41 -10.91 17.23
N GLU A 85 -2.74 -10.87 17.26
CA GLU A 85 -3.48 -9.71 17.73
C GLU A 85 -3.44 -9.68 19.25
N PHE A 86 -3.26 -8.50 19.84
CA PHE A 86 -3.30 -8.40 21.28
C PHE A 86 -4.01 -7.14 21.77
N GLY A 87 -4.77 -7.32 22.87
CA GLY A 87 -5.67 -6.30 23.38
C GLY A 87 -6.99 -6.24 22.62
N ALA A 88 -7.72 -5.14 22.78
CA ALA A 88 -9.03 -4.92 22.14
C ALA A 88 -8.94 -4.24 20.77
N ASP A 89 -7.77 -3.78 20.39
CA ASP A 89 -7.53 -3.05 19.13
C ASP A 89 -6.97 -3.99 18.07
N PRO A 90 -7.74 -4.33 17.00
CA PRO A 90 -7.28 -5.20 15.94
C PRO A 90 -6.14 -4.59 15.10
N ALA A 91 -5.89 -3.28 15.22
CA ALA A 91 -4.77 -2.60 14.60
C ALA A 91 -3.45 -2.74 15.38
N ARG A 92 -3.44 -3.54 16.47
CA ARG A 92 -2.22 -3.88 17.23
C ARG A 92 -1.82 -5.32 16.95
N LEU A 93 -0.62 -5.51 16.41
CA LEU A 93 -0.08 -6.81 16.08
C LEU A 93 1.28 -7.02 16.76
N ARG A 94 1.48 -8.22 17.30
CA ARG A 94 2.80 -8.72 17.65
C ARG A 94 3.26 -9.64 16.52
N VAL A 95 4.44 -9.36 16.00
CA VAL A 95 5.06 -10.13 14.92
C VAL A 95 6.26 -10.87 15.48
N THR A 96 6.24 -12.21 15.39
CA THR A 96 7.41 -13.05 15.63
C THR A 96 8.08 -13.29 14.28
N PRO A 97 9.37 -12.93 14.10
CA PRO A 97 10.05 -13.06 12.83
C PRO A 97 10.11 -14.52 12.34
N ALA A 98 10.19 -14.68 11.03
CA ALA A 98 10.45 -15.97 10.40
C ALA A 98 11.86 -16.48 10.75
N PRO A 99 12.07 -17.81 10.77
CA PRO A 99 13.38 -18.41 10.98
C PRO A 99 14.38 -18.03 9.87
N THR A 100 15.65 -18.29 10.09
CA THR A 100 16.69 -18.12 9.06
C THR A 100 17.34 -19.46 8.80
N PRO A 101 17.26 -20.01 7.57
CA PRO A 101 16.57 -19.48 6.37
C PRO A 101 15.06 -19.38 6.56
N LEU A 102 14.39 -18.56 5.72
CA LEU A 102 12.94 -18.47 5.70
C LEU A 102 12.36 -19.85 5.40
N HIS A 103 11.41 -20.29 6.21
CA HIS A 103 10.84 -21.64 6.09
C HIS A 103 9.50 -21.58 5.34
N VAL A 104 9.39 -22.39 4.30
CA VAL A 104 8.17 -22.51 3.49
C VAL A 104 7.45 -23.80 3.84
N GLU A 105 6.22 -23.70 4.33
CA GLU A 105 5.35 -24.85 4.43
C GLU A 105 5.00 -25.34 3.02
N ALA A 106 5.63 -26.46 2.63
CA ALA A 106 5.44 -27.05 1.31
C ALA A 106 4.04 -27.67 1.19
N GLY A 107 3.28 -27.18 0.22
CA GLY A 107 2.02 -27.80 -0.20
C GLY A 107 2.24 -29.06 -1.05
N ALA A 108 1.15 -29.66 -1.56
CA ALA A 108 1.22 -30.76 -2.51
C ALA A 108 2.04 -30.32 -3.75
N GLY A 109 3.18 -30.99 -3.99
CA GLY A 109 4.11 -30.65 -5.07
C GLY A 109 5.40 -29.95 -4.64
N GLY A 110 5.69 -29.83 -3.32
CA GLY A 110 6.99 -29.38 -2.79
C GLY A 110 7.25 -27.85 -2.89
N ALA A 111 6.26 -27.05 -3.27
CA ALA A 111 6.34 -25.59 -3.30
C ALA A 111 5.29 -24.97 -2.36
N GLY A 112 5.68 -23.87 -1.68
CA GLY A 112 4.72 -23.02 -0.99
C GLY A 112 3.84 -22.26 -1.98
N ARG A 113 2.72 -21.72 -1.51
CA ARG A 113 1.81 -20.93 -2.34
C ARG A 113 1.46 -19.61 -1.65
N VAL A 114 1.52 -18.52 -2.41
CA VAL A 114 1.11 -17.19 -2.00
C VAL A 114 0.06 -16.67 -2.99
N ASP A 115 -1.13 -16.38 -2.47
CA ASP A 115 -2.14 -15.64 -3.20
C ASP A 115 -1.87 -14.14 -3.02
N VAL A 116 -1.60 -13.45 -4.10
CA VAL A 116 -1.39 -11.99 -4.07
C VAL A 116 -2.70 -11.21 -4.25
N GLY A 117 -3.82 -11.90 -4.59
CA GLY A 117 -5.07 -11.26 -4.97
C GLY A 117 -4.83 -10.18 -6.02
N LEU A 118 -5.10 -8.91 -5.67
CA LEU A 118 -4.75 -7.74 -6.48
C LEU A 118 -3.75 -6.81 -5.73
N ALA A 119 -3.13 -7.29 -4.64
CA ALA A 119 -2.23 -6.50 -3.79
C ALA A 119 -0.86 -6.29 -4.44
N GLY A 120 -0.63 -5.09 -4.99
CA GLY A 120 0.61 -4.75 -5.67
C GLY A 120 1.85 -4.83 -4.78
N THR A 121 1.72 -4.62 -3.47
CA THR A 121 2.81 -4.73 -2.50
C THR A 121 3.16 -6.20 -2.24
N VAL A 122 2.18 -7.09 -2.09
CA VAL A 122 2.44 -8.54 -1.96
C VAL A 122 3.14 -9.06 -3.20
N MET A 123 2.57 -8.77 -4.38
CA MET A 123 3.09 -9.20 -5.68
C MET A 123 4.55 -8.80 -5.92
N ARG A 124 5.01 -7.67 -5.33
CA ARG A 124 6.36 -7.15 -5.59
C ARG A 124 7.32 -7.29 -4.41
N PHE A 125 6.84 -7.20 -3.16
CA PHE A 125 7.73 -7.21 -2.00
C PHE A 125 8.03 -8.60 -1.47
N VAL A 126 7.14 -9.59 -1.70
CA VAL A 126 7.32 -10.94 -1.16
C VAL A 126 8.20 -11.83 -2.05
N PRO A 127 8.15 -11.79 -3.40
CA PRO A 127 9.02 -12.63 -4.24
C PRO A 127 10.52 -12.52 -3.94
N PRO A 128 11.10 -11.33 -3.62
CA PRO A 128 12.50 -11.25 -3.19
C PRO A 128 12.81 -12.08 -1.94
N LEU A 129 11.88 -12.18 -0.99
CA LEU A 129 12.06 -13.01 0.20
C LEU A 129 12.03 -14.51 -0.13
N ALA A 130 11.17 -14.91 -1.08
CA ALA A 130 11.12 -16.31 -1.55
C ALA A 130 12.45 -16.77 -2.17
N ALA A 131 13.23 -15.86 -2.76
CA ALA A 131 14.58 -16.15 -3.24
C ALA A 131 15.58 -16.52 -2.11
N LEU A 132 15.24 -16.21 -0.85
CA LEU A 132 16.01 -16.55 0.35
C LEU A 132 15.36 -17.69 1.16
N ALA A 133 14.26 -18.26 0.71
CA ALA A 133 13.56 -19.34 1.41
C ALA A 133 14.26 -20.70 1.23
N ASP A 134 13.88 -21.69 2.01
CA ASP A 134 14.40 -23.07 1.92
C ASP A 134 13.74 -23.90 0.80
N ALA A 135 12.57 -23.44 0.30
CA ALA A 135 11.85 -24.07 -0.81
C ALA A 135 11.24 -22.99 -1.74
N PRO A 136 10.94 -23.34 -3.01
CA PRO A 136 10.34 -22.41 -3.94
C PRO A 136 8.88 -22.06 -3.56
N VAL A 137 8.43 -20.86 -3.96
CA VAL A 137 7.09 -20.34 -3.71
C VAL A 137 6.41 -20.02 -5.02
N LEU A 138 5.18 -20.50 -5.19
CA LEU A 138 4.29 -20.14 -6.29
C LEU A 138 3.49 -18.88 -5.92
N PHE A 139 3.60 -17.87 -6.75
CA PHE A 139 2.81 -16.63 -6.66
C PHE A 139 1.75 -16.62 -7.75
N ASP A 140 0.50 -16.38 -7.36
CA ASP A 140 -0.63 -16.21 -8.26
C ASP A 140 -1.66 -15.25 -7.65
N GLY A 141 -2.66 -14.81 -8.43
CA GLY A 141 -3.69 -13.89 -7.94
C GLY A 141 -4.82 -13.67 -8.93
N ASP A 142 -5.58 -12.63 -8.70
CA ASP A 142 -6.72 -12.22 -9.52
C ASP A 142 -6.32 -12.03 -11.01
N ALA A 143 -7.26 -12.19 -11.93
CA ALA A 143 -7.00 -11.98 -13.37
C ALA A 143 -6.40 -10.59 -13.66
N ALA A 144 -6.85 -9.56 -12.95
CA ALA A 144 -6.28 -8.22 -13.06
C ALA A 144 -4.84 -8.11 -12.52
N ALA A 145 -4.45 -8.94 -11.53
CA ALA A 145 -3.07 -9.00 -11.06
C ALA A 145 -2.17 -9.67 -12.10
N ARG A 146 -2.65 -10.72 -12.77
CA ARG A 146 -1.92 -11.40 -13.87
C ARG A 146 -1.63 -10.48 -15.04
N ALA A 147 -2.47 -9.46 -15.28
CA ALA A 147 -2.23 -8.46 -16.32
C ALA A 147 -1.12 -7.44 -15.98
N ARG A 148 -0.71 -7.34 -14.70
CA ARG A 148 0.26 -6.32 -14.26
C ARG A 148 1.70 -6.75 -14.50
N PRO A 149 2.59 -5.82 -14.95
CA PRO A 149 3.99 -6.15 -15.21
C PRO A 149 4.74 -6.45 -13.90
N LEU A 150 5.56 -7.50 -13.94
CA LEU A 150 6.45 -7.94 -12.88
C LEU A 150 7.87 -8.24 -13.43
N GLY A 151 8.02 -8.33 -14.75
CA GLY A 151 9.25 -8.72 -15.46
C GLY A 151 10.50 -8.08 -14.91
N PRO A 152 10.62 -6.73 -14.83
CA PRO A 152 11.86 -6.10 -14.38
C PRO A 152 12.34 -6.56 -13.00
N LEU A 153 11.43 -6.86 -12.07
CA LEU A 153 11.79 -7.40 -10.76
C LEU A 153 12.25 -8.86 -10.87
N LEU A 154 11.54 -9.68 -11.66
CA LEU A 154 11.88 -11.10 -11.85
C LEU A 154 13.24 -11.25 -12.53
N ASP A 155 13.54 -10.44 -13.55
CA ASP A 155 14.82 -10.40 -14.24
C ASP A 155 15.95 -9.98 -13.27
N ALA A 156 15.69 -8.98 -12.41
CA ALA A 156 16.63 -8.57 -11.38
C ALA A 156 16.92 -9.70 -10.38
N LEU A 157 15.91 -10.42 -9.92
CA LEU A 157 16.07 -11.57 -9.02
C LEU A 157 16.83 -12.73 -9.69
N ALA A 158 16.50 -13.03 -10.94
CA ALA A 158 17.21 -14.05 -11.72
C ALA A 158 18.71 -13.68 -11.92
N SER A 159 19.01 -12.40 -12.19
CA SER A 159 20.40 -11.91 -12.32
C SER A 159 21.20 -11.99 -11.02
N LEU A 160 20.50 -11.97 -9.89
CA LEU A 160 21.08 -12.18 -8.55
C LEU A 160 21.24 -13.66 -8.19
N GLY A 161 20.75 -14.59 -9.04
CA GLY A 161 20.87 -16.04 -8.84
C GLY A 161 19.65 -16.71 -8.21
N ALA A 162 18.50 -16.05 -8.15
CA ALA A 162 17.24 -16.67 -7.77
C ALA A 162 16.73 -17.60 -8.90
N GLU A 163 16.05 -18.68 -8.55
CA GLU A 163 15.29 -19.47 -9.50
C GLU A 163 13.97 -18.74 -9.81
N VAL A 164 13.72 -18.44 -11.08
CA VAL A 164 12.47 -17.81 -11.56
C VAL A 164 11.89 -18.67 -12.67
N VAL A 165 10.68 -19.22 -12.46
CA VAL A 165 9.99 -20.06 -13.46
C VAL A 165 8.64 -19.40 -13.78
N HIS A 166 8.50 -18.96 -15.02
CA HIS A 166 7.24 -18.43 -15.54
C HIS A 166 6.27 -19.58 -15.84
N LEU A 167 5.09 -19.55 -15.25
CA LEU A 167 4.04 -20.56 -15.43
C LEU A 167 2.90 -20.05 -16.30
N GLY A 168 2.96 -18.79 -16.72
CA GLY A 168 2.06 -18.11 -17.63
C GLY A 168 2.83 -17.22 -18.60
N GLU A 169 2.27 -16.05 -18.91
CA GLU A 169 2.92 -15.06 -19.75
C GLU A 169 4.25 -14.56 -19.11
N PRO A 170 5.38 -14.55 -19.83
CA PRO A 170 6.65 -14.08 -19.29
C PRO A 170 6.56 -12.69 -18.66
N GLY A 171 7.18 -12.53 -17.50
CA GLY A 171 7.16 -11.25 -16.76
C GLY A 171 5.85 -10.92 -16.05
N ARG A 172 4.97 -11.91 -15.89
CA ARG A 172 3.66 -11.80 -15.22
C ARG A 172 3.40 -12.99 -14.30
N LEU A 173 2.32 -12.92 -13.53
CA LEU A 173 1.78 -14.06 -12.76
C LEU A 173 1.04 -15.05 -13.69
N PRO A 174 0.96 -16.35 -13.34
CA PRO A 174 1.63 -16.97 -12.19
C PRO A 174 3.12 -17.21 -12.42
N VAL A 175 3.90 -17.10 -11.33
CA VAL A 175 5.35 -17.28 -11.34
C VAL A 175 5.80 -18.06 -10.10
N ARG A 176 6.81 -18.92 -10.24
CA ARG A 176 7.49 -19.57 -9.13
C ARG A 176 8.85 -18.93 -8.91
N VAL A 177 9.15 -18.57 -7.66
CA VAL A 177 10.44 -18.01 -7.25
C VAL A 177 11.02 -18.86 -6.13
N GLY A 178 12.30 -19.16 -6.21
CA GLY A 178 13.01 -19.97 -5.23
C GLY A 178 14.48 -19.59 -5.09
N PRO A 179 15.23 -20.30 -4.20
CA PRO A 179 16.60 -19.94 -3.81
C PRO A 179 17.65 -20.12 -4.91
N GLY A 180 17.30 -20.71 -6.05
CA GLY A 180 18.23 -20.97 -7.15
C GLY A 180 19.45 -21.80 -6.71
N ASP A 181 20.63 -21.39 -7.18
CA ASP A 181 21.92 -22.03 -6.82
C ASP A 181 22.50 -21.59 -5.46
N GLY A 182 21.76 -20.78 -4.71
CA GLY A 182 22.17 -20.21 -3.42
C GLY A 182 23.16 -19.05 -3.54
N ALA A 183 23.34 -18.47 -4.72
CA ALA A 183 24.25 -17.32 -4.93
C ALA A 183 23.93 -16.14 -4.02
N LEU A 184 22.63 -15.88 -3.80
CA LEU A 184 22.16 -14.81 -2.90
C LEU A 184 22.57 -15.00 -1.43
N ARG A 185 22.85 -16.22 -1.01
CA ARG A 185 23.26 -16.55 0.37
C ARG A 185 24.78 -16.53 0.56
N ARG A 186 25.54 -16.36 -0.51
CA ARG A 186 27.00 -16.27 -0.49
C ARG A 186 27.43 -14.81 -0.60
N PRO A 187 28.57 -14.42 -0.01
CA PRO A 187 29.15 -13.11 -0.24
C PRO A 187 29.36 -12.87 -1.74
N ALA A 188 29.07 -11.67 -2.22
CA ALA A 188 29.43 -11.29 -3.57
C ALA A 188 30.95 -11.45 -3.77
N GLY A 189 31.36 -12.11 -4.85
CA GLY A 189 32.78 -12.23 -5.18
C GLY A 189 33.44 -10.86 -5.34
N PRO A 190 34.78 -10.77 -5.30
CA PRO A 190 35.47 -9.51 -5.58
C PRO A 190 35.00 -8.98 -6.93
N ALA A 191 34.66 -7.69 -6.97
CA ALA A 191 34.25 -7.02 -8.20
C ALA A 191 35.35 -7.25 -9.25
N SER A 192 35.04 -7.89 -10.38
CA SER A 192 35.95 -7.92 -11.52
C SER A 192 36.40 -6.48 -11.82
N PRO A 193 37.69 -6.21 -11.93
CA PRO A 193 38.14 -4.87 -12.23
C PRO A 193 37.50 -4.44 -13.54
N ALA A 194 36.69 -3.40 -13.49
CA ALA A 194 36.20 -2.73 -14.69
C ALA A 194 37.45 -2.40 -15.51
N GLN A 195 37.47 -2.82 -16.77
CA GLN A 195 38.56 -2.50 -17.69
C GLN A 195 38.72 -0.97 -17.72
N SER A 196 39.73 -0.48 -16.97
CA SER A 196 40.11 0.92 -16.99
C SER A 196 40.96 1.16 -18.19
N CYS A 197 40.39 1.74 -19.26
CA CYS A 197 41.16 2.40 -20.27
C CYS A 197 41.71 3.73 -19.74
N GLY A 198 43.05 3.83 -19.59
CA GLY A 198 43.76 5.10 -19.44
C GLY A 198 44.76 5.13 -18.27
N PRO A 199 46.00 5.56 -18.53
CA PRO A 199 47.06 5.61 -17.51
C PRO A 199 46.87 6.83 -16.61
N ALA A 200 46.72 6.58 -15.29
CA ALA A 200 46.72 7.63 -14.28
C ALA A 200 48.14 7.96 -13.85
N ILE A 201 48.52 9.20 -14.06
CA ILE A 201 49.75 9.83 -13.53
C ILE A 201 49.61 9.96 -12.01
N ARG A 202 50.51 9.34 -11.23
CA ARG A 202 50.61 9.48 -9.78
C ARG A 202 51.48 10.69 -9.45
N PRO A 203 51.09 11.61 -8.54
CA PRO A 203 52.01 12.44 -7.82
C PRO A 203 52.47 11.75 -6.51
N ALA A 204 53.76 11.78 -6.27
CA ALA A 204 54.41 11.29 -5.05
C ALA A 204 54.27 12.31 -3.91
N GLY A 205 54.12 11.80 -2.68
CA GLY A 205 54.48 12.56 -1.48
C GLY A 205 53.45 12.59 -0.36
N SER A 206 53.77 11.91 0.68
CA SER A 206 53.74 12.18 2.13
C SER A 206 53.09 11.07 2.97
N ALA A 207 53.98 10.28 3.57
CA ALA A 207 53.65 9.36 4.65
C ALA A 207 53.51 10.15 5.97
N ARG A 208 52.45 9.86 6.73
CA ARG A 208 52.33 10.18 8.15
C ARG A 208 52.28 8.88 8.95
N PRO A 209 52.95 8.81 10.13
CA PRO A 209 53.06 7.57 10.90
C PRO A 209 51.81 7.26 11.70
N CYS A 210 51.48 5.96 11.76
CA CYS A 210 50.41 5.39 12.59
C CYS A 210 50.77 5.44 14.07
N GLY A 211 49.87 5.95 14.92
CA GLY A 211 49.87 5.77 16.35
C GLY A 211 49.27 4.42 16.77
N PRO A 212 49.50 3.95 18.03
CA PRO A 212 49.20 2.58 18.45
C PRO A 212 47.68 2.31 18.55
N ALA A 213 47.29 1.10 18.14
CA ALA A 213 45.94 0.59 18.16
C ALA A 213 45.46 0.38 19.61
N GLY A 214 44.31 0.93 19.96
CA GLY A 214 43.53 0.61 21.16
C GLY A 214 42.81 -0.74 21.01
N PRO A 215 42.35 -1.37 22.13
CA PRO A 215 41.81 -2.72 22.12
C PRO A 215 40.54 -2.83 21.29
N ALA A 216 40.49 -3.88 20.47
CA ALA A 216 39.39 -4.20 19.61
C ALA A 216 38.12 -4.53 20.44
N ARG A 217 37.01 -3.88 20.09
CA ARG A 217 35.67 -4.32 20.50
C ARG A 217 35.29 -5.55 19.68
N PRO A 218 34.67 -6.58 20.30
CA PRO A 218 34.23 -7.78 19.56
C PRO A 218 33.00 -7.45 18.70
N ASP A 219 33.05 -8.00 17.49
CA ASP A 219 31.93 -8.23 16.57
C ASP A 219 31.03 -7.03 16.15
N GLY A 220 31.62 -6.13 15.38
CA GLY A 220 30.87 -5.28 14.45
C GLY A 220 30.59 -6.03 13.14
N PRO A 221 29.55 -5.63 12.37
CA PRO A 221 29.14 -6.32 11.13
C PRO A 221 30.31 -6.43 10.16
N ALA A 222 30.37 -7.56 9.44
CA ALA A 222 31.44 -7.98 8.53
C ALA A 222 31.96 -6.82 7.64
N ARG A 223 32.98 -6.14 8.11
CA ARG A 223 33.68 -5.09 7.36
C ARG A 223 34.55 -5.78 6.30
N GLY A 224 34.12 -5.73 5.03
CA GLY A 224 34.94 -6.18 3.90
C GLY A 224 34.22 -6.87 2.76
N LEU A 225 32.95 -7.26 2.88
CA LEU A 225 32.22 -7.87 1.79
C LEU A 225 31.69 -6.80 0.82
N SER A 226 31.85 -7.04 -0.48
CA SER A 226 31.25 -6.19 -1.51
C SER A 226 29.75 -6.43 -1.57
N PRO A 227 28.93 -5.39 -1.81
CA PRO A 227 27.49 -5.58 -2.01
C PRO A 227 27.23 -6.32 -3.33
N HIS A 228 26.18 -7.13 -3.35
CA HIS A 228 25.59 -7.59 -4.61
C HIS A 228 25.19 -6.36 -5.45
N ARG A 229 25.22 -6.47 -6.76
CA ARG A 229 24.90 -5.35 -7.66
C ARG A 229 23.81 -5.80 -8.63
N VAL A 230 22.80 -4.94 -8.82
CA VAL A 230 21.72 -5.20 -9.75
C VAL A 230 21.23 -3.91 -10.38
N SER A 231 20.87 -4.00 -11.65
CA SER A 231 20.14 -2.94 -12.34
C SER A 231 18.70 -3.37 -12.53
N VAL A 232 17.75 -2.40 -12.45
CA VAL A 232 16.33 -2.68 -12.61
C VAL A 232 15.64 -1.55 -13.36
N ASP A 233 14.80 -1.88 -14.34
CA ASP A 233 13.91 -0.89 -14.93
C ASP A 233 12.74 -0.61 -13.97
N ALA A 234 12.83 0.51 -13.27
CA ALA A 234 11.81 0.98 -12.34
C ALA A 234 10.91 2.07 -12.95
N SER A 235 10.97 2.32 -14.25
CA SER A 235 10.18 3.36 -14.94
C SER A 235 8.68 3.11 -14.89
N GLY A 236 8.27 1.84 -14.85
CA GLY A 236 6.87 1.45 -14.70
C GLY A 236 6.37 1.45 -13.25
N SER A 237 7.28 1.33 -12.26
CA SER A 237 6.89 1.29 -10.84
C SER A 237 8.09 1.43 -9.90
N SER A 238 8.05 2.42 -9.01
CA SER A 238 9.02 2.55 -7.90
C SER A 238 9.03 1.36 -6.92
N GLN A 239 7.99 0.51 -6.97
CA GLN A 239 7.92 -0.68 -6.11
C GLN A 239 8.97 -1.73 -6.47
N PHE A 240 9.47 -1.78 -7.71
CA PHE A 240 10.57 -2.69 -8.08
C PHE A 240 11.87 -2.31 -7.35
N LEU A 241 12.20 -1.02 -7.35
CA LEU A 241 13.34 -0.52 -6.56
C LEU A 241 13.13 -0.76 -5.06
N SER A 242 11.96 -0.39 -4.52
CA SER A 242 11.64 -0.60 -3.10
C SER A 242 11.75 -2.07 -2.68
N ALA A 243 11.31 -3.02 -3.52
CA ALA A 243 11.38 -4.45 -3.24
C ALA A 243 12.83 -4.95 -3.09
N LEU A 244 13.71 -4.48 -3.97
CA LEU A 244 15.14 -4.82 -3.91
C LEU A 244 15.84 -4.15 -2.71
N LEU A 245 15.47 -2.92 -2.35
CA LEU A 245 15.99 -2.28 -1.15
C LEU A 245 15.59 -3.04 0.12
N LEU A 246 14.36 -3.56 0.19
CA LEU A 246 13.88 -4.38 1.32
C LEU A 246 14.60 -5.75 1.41
N LEU A 247 15.07 -6.29 0.28
CA LEU A 247 15.90 -7.50 0.24
C LEU A 247 17.32 -7.23 0.76
N GLY A 248 17.87 -6.04 0.49
CA GLY A 248 19.28 -5.70 0.69
C GLY A 248 19.87 -6.08 2.05
N PRO A 249 19.21 -5.78 3.18
CA PRO A 249 19.77 -6.07 4.52
C PRO A 249 19.93 -7.56 4.81
N LEU A 250 19.22 -8.42 4.08
CA LEU A 250 19.25 -9.87 4.27
C LEU A 250 20.37 -10.56 3.48
N LEU A 251 21.06 -9.84 2.60
CA LEU A 251 22.16 -10.36 1.80
C LEU A 251 23.50 -10.17 2.52
N PRO A 252 24.43 -11.14 2.47
CA PRO A 252 25.69 -11.12 3.23
C PRO A 252 26.55 -9.88 3.02
N GLY A 253 26.58 -9.32 1.82
CA GLY A 253 27.31 -8.07 1.49
C GLY A 253 26.42 -6.85 1.37
N GLY A 254 25.11 -7.01 1.55
CA GLY A 254 24.13 -5.97 1.20
C GLY A 254 23.84 -5.92 -0.29
N LEU A 255 23.15 -4.88 -0.75
CA LEU A 255 22.72 -4.74 -2.14
C LEU A 255 22.88 -3.31 -2.65
N ALA A 256 23.49 -3.14 -3.81
CA ALA A 256 23.55 -1.90 -4.57
C ALA A 256 22.60 -2.01 -5.77
N VAL A 257 21.59 -1.15 -5.82
CA VAL A 257 20.54 -1.14 -6.84
C VAL A 257 20.63 0.12 -7.69
N THR A 258 20.72 -0.04 -9.00
CA THR A 258 20.78 1.08 -9.95
C THR A 258 19.55 0.99 -10.89
N PRO A 259 18.58 1.89 -10.78
CA PRO A 259 17.49 1.97 -11.75
C PRO A 259 18.00 2.42 -13.11
N THR A 260 17.52 1.82 -14.20
CA THR A 260 17.94 2.14 -15.58
C THR A 260 17.09 3.22 -16.24
N GLY A 261 15.97 3.61 -15.64
CA GLY A 261 15.07 4.65 -16.14
C GLY A 261 14.63 5.62 -15.06
N ARG A 262 13.83 6.63 -15.46
CA ARG A 262 13.23 7.56 -14.50
C ARG A 262 12.29 6.82 -13.56
N VAL A 263 12.52 6.94 -12.26
CA VAL A 263 11.69 6.31 -11.22
C VAL A 263 10.51 7.23 -10.87
N PRO A 264 9.26 6.83 -11.13
CA PRO A 264 8.09 7.59 -10.70
C PRO A 264 7.88 7.45 -9.18
N SER A 265 7.10 8.35 -8.60
CA SER A 265 6.67 8.25 -7.18
C SER A 265 7.84 8.01 -6.21
N LEU A 266 8.91 8.79 -6.33
CA LEU A 266 10.09 8.74 -5.45
C LEU A 266 9.76 8.77 -3.94
N PRO A 267 8.69 9.43 -3.46
CA PRO A 267 8.28 9.34 -2.05
C PRO A 267 8.12 7.90 -1.54
N HIS A 268 7.70 6.95 -2.38
CA HIS A 268 7.63 5.53 -1.99
C HIS A 268 9.01 4.89 -1.80
N VAL A 269 10.03 5.35 -2.50
CA VAL A 269 11.42 4.93 -2.29
C VAL A 269 11.95 5.55 -0.99
N ALA A 270 11.74 6.85 -0.79
CA ALA A 270 12.09 7.54 0.45
C ALA A 270 11.43 6.91 1.68
N MET A 271 10.15 6.52 1.58
CA MET A 271 9.42 5.76 2.60
C MET A 271 10.10 4.41 2.91
N THR A 272 10.62 3.71 1.90
CA THR A 272 11.34 2.45 2.09
C THR A 272 12.69 2.68 2.78
N VAL A 273 13.43 3.71 2.37
CA VAL A 273 14.71 4.09 2.98
C VAL A 273 14.50 4.49 4.45
N ALA A 274 13.49 5.31 4.74
CA ALA A 274 13.15 5.70 6.10
C ALA A 274 12.82 4.49 6.98
N ALA A 275 11.93 3.60 6.49
CA ALA A 275 11.55 2.39 7.22
C ALA A 275 12.74 1.46 7.52
N LEU A 276 13.70 1.34 6.60
CA LEU A 276 14.94 0.60 6.82
C LEU A 276 15.82 1.26 7.89
N ARG A 277 16.03 2.58 7.81
CA ARG A 277 16.85 3.35 8.76
C ARG A 277 16.26 3.34 10.17
N GLU A 278 14.94 3.47 10.29
CA GLU A 278 14.23 3.38 11.58
C GLU A 278 14.43 2.02 12.28
N ARG A 279 14.77 0.98 11.50
CA ARG A 279 15.09 -0.36 11.98
C ARG A 279 16.59 -0.64 12.05
N GLY A 280 17.43 0.41 12.04
CA GLY A 280 18.88 0.29 12.19
C GLY A 280 19.63 -0.17 10.95
N VAL A 281 18.97 -0.29 9.79
CA VAL A 281 19.62 -0.66 8.53
C VAL A 281 20.23 0.59 7.87
N ASP A 282 21.52 0.54 7.58
CA ASP A 282 22.21 1.64 6.89
C ASP A 282 21.92 1.61 5.38
N VAL A 283 21.46 2.74 4.85
CA VAL A 283 21.16 2.94 3.43
C VAL A 283 21.87 4.19 2.93
N VAL A 284 22.74 4.02 1.95
CA VAL A 284 23.38 5.12 1.23
C VAL A 284 22.53 5.47 0.02
N GLU A 285 22.03 6.68 -0.01
CA GLU A 285 21.26 7.23 -1.14
C GLU A 285 22.19 7.85 -2.18
N PRO A 286 21.81 7.85 -3.47
CA PRO A 286 22.58 8.52 -4.52
C PRO A 286 22.56 10.03 -4.34
N ASP A 287 23.60 10.70 -4.87
CA ASP A 287 23.58 12.14 -5.06
C ASP A 287 22.35 12.52 -5.93
N PRO A 288 21.48 13.41 -5.46
CA PRO A 288 20.34 13.89 -6.25
C PRO A 288 20.73 14.53 -7.60
N ALA A 289 21.95 15.09 -7.68
CA ALA A 289 22.49 15.67 -8.90
C ALA A 289 23.06 14.63 -9.89
N ALA A 290 23.22 13.37 -9.46
CA ALA A 290 23.70 12.32 -10.35
C ALA A 290 22.69 12.08 -11.50
N PRO A 291 23.18 11.82 -12.72
CA PRO A 291 22.32 11.51 -13.86
C PRO A 291 21.39 10.31 -13.58
N GLU A 292 20.18 10.34 -14.11
CA GLU A 292 19.31 9.17 -14.14
C GLU A 292 20.05 7.99 -14.75
N GLY A 293 19.85 6.77 -14.22
CA GLY A 293 20.61 5.57 -14.64
C GLY A 293 22.01 5.44 -14.01
N ARG A 294 22.50 6.44 -13.27
CA ARG A 294 23.72 6.35 -12.44
C ARG A 294 23.41 6.49 -10.95
N ARG A 295 22.18 6.78 -10.60
CA ARG A 295 21.71 6.87 -9.20
C ARG A 295 21.67 5.47 -8.63
N THR A 296 22.53 5.18 -7.66
CA THR A 296 22.62 3.88 -7.01
C THR A 296 22.29 4.01 -5.54
N TRP A 297 21.30 3.26 -5.08
CA TRP A 297 21.01 3.07 -3.67
C TRP A 297 21.81 1.88 -3.16
N THR A 298 22.48 2.00 -2.04
CA THR A 298 23.22 0.89 -1.44
C THR A 298 22.69 0.61 -0.05
N VAL A 299 22.16 -0.57 0.16
CA VAL A 299 21.70 -1.08 1.46
C VAL A 299 22.81 -1.94 2.05
N ARG A 300 23.25 -1.62 3.27
CA ARG A 300 24.23 -2.41 3.98
C ARG A 300 23.62 -3.69 4.55
N PRO A 301 24.42 -4.76 4.74
CA PRO A 301 23.96 -5.97 5.39
C PRO A 301 23.64 -5.71 6.87
N GLY A 302 22.65 -6.42 7.40
CA GLY A 302 22.25 -6.35 8.81
C GLY A 302 20.74 -6.45 8.92
N ARG A 303 20.24 -7.49 9.61
CA ARG A 303 18.81 -7.69 9.78
C ARG A 303 18.17 -6.47 10.45
N PRO A 304 16.92 -6.12 10.10
CA PRO A 304 16.19 -5.04 10.78
C PRO A 304 16.03 -5.33 12.27
N ALA A 305 16.16 -4.33 13.12
CA ALA A 305 15.85 -4.45 14.54
C ALA A 305 14.36 -4.65 14.78
N GLY A 306 14.02 -5.45 15.80
CA GLY A 306 12.67 -5.58 16.33
C GLY A 306 12.25 -4.34 17.15
N GLY A 307 11.27 -4.52 18.07
CA GLY A 307 10.81 -3.47 18.98
C GLY A 307 9.44 -2.91 18.62
N GLU A 308 9.17 -1.65 18.88
CA GLU A 308 7.86 -1.02 18.65
C GLU A 308 7.88 -0.12 17.42
N ALA A 309 6.77 -0.08 16.67
CA ALA A 309 6.52 0.89 15.62
C ALA A 309 5.05 1.26 15.51
N ALA A 310 4.80 2.55 15.34
CA ALA A 310 3.47 3.10 15.09
C ALA A 310 3.33 3.43 13.61
N ILE A 311 2.21 3.04 13.02
CA ILE A 311 1.88 3.31 11.63
C ILE A 311 1.12 4.64 11.55
N GLU A 312 1.62 5.57 10.76
CA GLU A 312 0.94 6.84 10.47
C GLU A 312 -0.40 6.60 9.75
N PRO A 313 -1.39 7.50 9.91
CA PRO A 313 -2.61 7.49 9.11
C PRO A 313 -2.32 7.51 7.61
N ASP A 314 -3.20 6.94 6.80
CA ASP A 314 -3.06 6.94 5.34
C ASP A 314 -3.38 8.31 4.74
N LEU A 315 -2.36 9.11 4.48
CA LEU A 315 -2.52 10.46 3.94
C LEU A 315 -2.99 10.47 2.48
N SER A 316 -2.74 9.40 1.72
CA SER A 316 -3.26 9.31 0.34
C SER A 316 -4.77 9.11 0.35
N ASN A 317 -5.29 8.32 1.31
CA ASN A 317 -6.72 8.11 1.50
C ASN A 317 -7.44 9.27 2.21
N ALA A 318 -6.70 10.26 2.75
CA ALA A 318 -7.29 11.51 3.24
C ALA A 318 -7.95 12.32 2.12
N GLY A 319 -7.47 12.18 0.89
CA GLY A 319 -7.83 13.01 -0.26
C GLY A 319 -9.32 13.25 -0.46
N PRO A 320 -10.17 12.21 -0.58
CA PRO A 320 -11.60 12.39 -0.80
C PRO A 320 -12.29 13.19 0.33
N PHE A 321 -11.92 12.95 1.59
CA PHE A 321 -12.49 13.65 2.75
C PHE A 321 -12.07 15.13 2.76
N LEU A 322 -10.80 15.43 2.49
CA LEU A 322 -10.30 16.81 2.39
C LEU A 322 -10.92 17.52 1.19
N ALA A 323 -11.07 16.84 0.05
CA ALA A 323 -11.71 17.36 -1.15
C ALA A 323 -13.19 17.72 -0.91
N ALA A 324 -13.86 17.00 0.00
CA ALA A 324 -15.25 17.30 0.32
C ALA A 324 -15.44 18.72 0.87
N ALA A 325 -14.49 19.25 1.66
CA ALA A 325 -14.54 20.66 2.10
C ALA A 325 -14.51 21.65 0.93
N LEU A 326 -13.76 21.34 -0.15
CA LEU A 326 -13.66 22.21 -1.32
C LEU A 326 -14.93 22.17 -2.16
N VAL A 327 -15.65 21.05 -2.19
CA VAL A 327 -16.86 20.89 -2.99
C VAL A 327 -18.10 21.37 -2.22
N ALA A 328 -18.29 20.90 -0.99
CA ALA A 328 -19.46 21.23 -0.16
C ALA A 328 -19.31 22.57 0.59
N GLY A 329 -18.09 23.08 0.72
CA GLY A 329 -17.78 24.19 1.62
C GLY A 329 -17.61 23.73 3.08
N GLY A 330 -17.13 24.64 3.93
CA GLY A 330 -16.98 24.40 5.36
C GLY A 330 -15.59 23.91 5.76
N ARG A 331 -15.52 23.02 6.74
CA ARG A 331 -14.27 22.59 7.38
C ARG A 331 -14.22 21.08 7.52
N VAL A 332 -13.06 20.50 7.18
CA VAL A 332 -12.70 19.11 7.50
C VAL A 332 -11.38 19.10 8.28
N ARG A 333 -11.32 18.35 9.38
CA ARG A 333 -10.13 18.13 10.20
C ARG A 333 -9.75 16.66 10.17
N VAL A 334 -8.48 16.38 9.89
CA VAL A 334 -7.87 15.03 9.99
C VAL A 334 -6.87 15.06 11.14
N PRO A 335 -7.15 14.38 12.26
CA PRO A 335 -6.23 14.28 13.41
C PRO A 335 -5.06 13.36 13.09
N ARG A 336 -4.04 13.38 13.95
CA ARG A 336 -2.82 12.55 13.84
C ARG A 336 -2.07 12.73 12.51
N TRP A 337 -2.25 13.87 11.82
CA TRP A 337 -1.45 14.20 10.65
C TRP A 337 -0.01 14.40 11.06
N PRO A 338 0.97 13.63 10.53
CA PRO A 338 2.36 13.76 10.96
C PRO A 338 2.92 15.14 10.61
N LEU A 339 3.72 15.69 11.52
CA LEU A 339 4.40 16.99 11.29
C LEU A 339 5.51 16.87 10.25
N ALA A 340 6.14 15.69 10.18
CA ALA A 340 7.12 15.30 9.15
C ALA A 340 6.80 13.87 8.70
N THR A 341 6.83 13.60 7.41
CA THR A 341 6.50 12.30 6.85
C THR A 341 7.12 12.10 5.47
N THR A 342 7.34 10.85 5.11
CA THR A 342 7.72 10.44 3.75
C THR A 342 6.53 10.08 2.86
N GLN A 343 5.30 10.11 3.40
CA GLN A 343 4.11 9.81 2.61
C GLN A 343 3.86 10.89 1.55
N GLY A 344 3.75 10.49 0.27
CA GLY A 344 3.40 11.39 -0.83
C GLY A 344 2.05 12.12 -0.63
N GLY A 345 1.17 11.55 0.21
CA GLY A 345 -0.11 12.17 0.56
C GLY A 345 0.00 13.51 1.31
N ASP A 346 1.15 13.85 1.91
CA ASP A 346 1.36 15.17 2.51
C ASP A 346 1.30 16.31 1.47
N ALA A 347 1.49 15.98 0.18
CA ALA A 347 1.32 16.95 -0.93
C ALA A 347 -0.10 17.54 -1.00
N TRP A 348 -1.11 16.95 -0.38
CA TRP A 348 -2.45 17.52 -0.25
C TRP A 348 -2.42 18.94 0.30
N ARG A 349 -1.52 19.23 1.24
CA ARG A 349 -1.40 20.58 1.82
C ARG A 349 -1.18 21.65 0.77
N GLY A 350 -0.24 21.45 -0.12
CA GLY A 350 0.05 22.40 -1.21
C GLY A 350 -0.97 22.35 -2.35
N LEU A 351 -1.45 21.15 -2.72
CA LEU A 351 -2.37 20.97 -3.83
C LEU A 351 -3.75 21.60 -3.53
N LEU A 352 -4.30 21.37 -2.33
CA LEU A 352 -5.59 21.95 -1.94
C LEU A 352 -5.52 23.48 -1.78
N ALA A 353 -4.40 24.02 -1.28
CA ALA A 353 -4.19 25.47 -1.23
C ALA A 353 -4.19 26.09 -2.63
N ARG A 354 -3.54 25.46 -3.62
CA ARG A 354 -3.56 25.89 -5.03
C ARG A 354 -4.97 25.85 -5.62
N LEU A 355 -5.80 24.90 -5.20
CA LEU A 355 -7.21 24.77 -5.61
C LEU A 355 -8.14 25.74 -4.90
N GLY A 356 -7.65 26.55 -3.94
CA GLY A 356 -8.39 27.65 -3.30
C GLY A 356 -8.84 27.38 -1.86
N ALA A 357 -8.34 26.30 -1.23
CA ALA A 357 -8.61 26.03 0.19
C ALA A 357 -7.64 26.81 1.11
N ASP A 358 -8.12 27.13 2.32
CA ASP A 358 -7.29 27.47 3.48
C ASP A 358 -6.86 26.15 4.15
N VAL A 359 -5.55 25.93 4.22
CA VAL A 359 -4.96 24.66 4.69
C VAL A 359 -3.99 24.94 5.84
N GLU A 360 -4.27 24.39 7.00
CA GLU A 360 -3.52 24.63 8.22
C GLU A 360 -3.09 23.30 8.86
N LEU A 361 -1.77 23.10 9.04
CA LEU A 361 -1.24 22.03 9.86
C LEU A 361 -1.02 22.56 11.28
N ARG A 362 -1.76 22.03 12.25
CA ARG A 362 -1.68 22.40 13.67
C ARG A 362 -0.93 21.34 14.44
N ALA A 363 0.07 21.74 15.20
CA ALA A 363 0.69 20.86 16.20
C ALA A 363 -0.22 20.78 17.43
N GLY A 364 -0.50 19.57 17.92
CA GLY A 364 -1.19 19.34 19.17
C GLY A 364 -0.22 19.40 20.37
N ALA A 365 -0.77 19.55 21.58
CA ALA A 365 0.03 19.56 22.81
C ALA A 365 0.73 18.23 23.09
N ASP A 366 0.23 17.15 22.52
CA ASP A 366 0.77 15.78 22.55
C ASP A 366 1.84 15.51 21.50
N GLY A 367 2.25 16.53 20.72
CA GLY A 367 3.18 16.40 19.60
C GLY A 367 2.57 15.79 18.33
N ALA A 368 1.32 15.34 18.37
CA ALA A 368 0.60 14.90 17.19
C ALA A 368 0.10 16.10 16.38
N GLY A 369 0.16 16.02 15.06
CA GLY A 369 -0.40 17.06 14.20
C GLY A 369 -1.88 16.86 13.91
N ALA A 370 -2.52 17.88 13.34
CA ALA A 370 -3.83 17.77 12.72
C ALA A 370 -3.89 18.67 11.48
N LEU A 371 -4.32 18.12 10.36
CA LEU A 371 -4.57 18.93 9.16
C LEU A 371 -6.00 19.46 9.17
N VAL A 372 -6.15 20.76 8.99
CA VAL A 372 -7.45 21.41 8.88
C VAL A 372 -7.56 22.08 7.52
N VAL A 373 -8.60 21.73 6.78
CA VAL A 373 -8.90 22.30 5.46
C VAL A 373 -10.24 23.03 5.55
N ARG A 374 -10.27 24.29 5.09
CA ARG A 374 -11.48 25.12 4.99
C ARG A 374 -11.63 25.60 3.56
N ALA A 375 -12.86 25.64 3.07
CA ALA A 375 -13.14 26.18 1.75
C ALA A 375 -14.57 26.75 1.67
N ALA A 376 -14.78 27.63 0.67
CA ALA A 376 -16.06 28.27 0.43
C ALA A 376 -17.02 27.44 -0.44
N GLY A 377 -16.60 26.26 -0.92
CA GLY A 377 -17.39 25.38 -1.77
C GLY A 377 -17.01 25.42 -3.24
N ALA A 378 -17.73 24.64 -4.06
CA ALA A 378 -17.41 24.37 -5.47
C ALA A 378 -17.22 25.63 -6.33
N GLY A 379 -17.98 26.71 -6.09
CA GLY A 379 -17.87 27.96 -6.84
C GLY A 379 -16.53 28.70 -6.66
N ALA A 380 -15.82 28.43 -5.56
CA ALA A 380 -14.51 29.00 -5.27
C ALA A 380 -13.33 28.15 -5.78
N LEU A 381 -13.60 26.95 -6.31
CA LEU A 381 -12.58 26.07 -6.85
C LEU A 381 -11.81 26.72 -7.99
N ARG A 382 -10.49 26.57 -7.97
CA ARG A 382 -9.59 27.03 -9.04
C ARG A 382 -9.22 25.84 -9.93
N GLY A 383 -8.84 26.15 -11.17
CA GLY A 383 -8.14 25.19 -12.02
C GLY A 383 -6.71 24.97 -11.54
N ILE A 384 -6.11 23.83 -11.93
CA ILE A 384 -4.75 23.50 -11.54
C ILE A 384 -3.95 22.96 -12.74
N ASP A 385 -2.72 23.46 -12.90
CA ASP A 385 -1.70 22.86 -13.77
C ASP A 385 -0.59 22.31 -12.87
N ALA A 386 -0.41 20.96 -12.86
CA ALA A 386 0.47 20.30 -11.91
C ALA A 386 1.19 19.10 -12.52
N ASP A 387 2.51 19.01 -12.27
CA ASP A 387 3.28 17.79 -12.38
C ASP A 387 3.04 16.94 -11.13
N LEU A 388 2.49 15.75 -11.33
CA LEU A 388 2.12 14.79 -10.28
C LEU A 388 2.96 13.51 -10.35
N SER A 389 4.11 13.57 -11.02
CA SER A 389 5.01 12.42 -11.18
C SER A 389 5.47 11.80 -9.86
N ALA A 390 5.54 12.61 -8.81
CA ALA A 390 5.87 12.16 -7.47
C ALA A 390 4.68 11.54 -6.70
N VAL A 391 3.45 11.94 -7.02
CA VAL A 391 2.24 11.66 -6.21
C VAL A 391 1.05 11.21 -7.06
N GLY A 392 1.31 10.33 -8.03
CA GLY A 392 0.32 9.83 -8.98
C GLY A 392 -0.93 9.21 -8.35
N GLU A 393 -0.82 8.69 -7.13
CA GLU A 393 -1.96 8.15 -6.39
C GLU A 393 -3.02 9.20 -6.01
N LEU A 394 -2.68 10.49 -5.99
CA LEU A 394 -3.60 11.58 -5.66
C LEU A 394 -4.45 12.04 -6.86
N VAL A 395 -4.05 11.64 -8.07
CA VAL A 395 -4.64 12.09 -9.34
C VAL A 395 -6.15 11.89 -9.43
N PRO A 396 -6.75 10.75 -9.07
CA PRO A 396 -8.19 10.57 -9.23
C PRO A 396 -9.02 11.59 -8.43
N VAL A 397 -8.65 11.89 -7.20
CA VAL A 397 -9.33 12.91 -6.39
C VAL A 397 -9.08 14.33 -6.93
N LEU A 398 -7.85 14.61 -7.40
CA LEU A 398 -7.56 15.90 -8.08
C LEU A 398 -8.36 16.06 -9.36
N ALA A 399 -8.53 15.00 -10.15
CA ALA A 399 -9.36 15.01 -11.34
C ALA A 399 -10.84 15.23 -11.00
N ALA A 400 -11.34 14.70 -9.88
CA ALA A 400 -12.68 14.99 -9.38
C ALA A 400 -12.85 16.48 -9.06
N LEU A 401 -11.91 17.09 -8.33
CA LEU A 401 -11.92 18.51 -8.05
C LEU A 401 -11.81 19.34 -9.34
N ALA A 402 -10.96 18.94 -10.29
CA ALA A 402 -10.78 19.61 -11.56
C ALA A 402 -12.05 19.57 -12.43
N VAL A 403 -12.77 18.43 -12.45
CA VAL A 403 -14.02 18.32 -13.20
C VAL A 403 -15.15 19.14 -12.56
N VAL A 404 -15.19 19.20 -11.22
CA VAL A 404 -16.12 20.11 -10.54
C VAL A 404 -15.78 21.57 -10.86
N ALA A 405 -14.51 21.96 -10.82
CA ALA A 405 -14.05 23.30 -11.19
C ALA A 405 -14.37 23.64 -12.65
N SER A 406 -14.38 22.65 -13.56
CA SER A 406 -14.70 22.84 -14.97
C SER A 406 -16.13 23.36 -15.20
N ALA A 407 -17.08 22.96 -14.36
CA ALA A 407 -18.45 23.46 -14.39
C ALA A 407 -18.55 24.96 -14.00
N HIS A 408 -17.50 25.51 -13.41
CA HIS A 408 -17.34 26.92 -13.07
C HIS A 408 -16.38 27.66 -14.03
N GLY A 409 -16.16 27.10 -15.23
CA GLY A 409 -15.34 27.74 -16.27
C GLY A 409 -13.83 27.65 -16.03
N ARG A 410 -13.33 26.66 -15.25
CA ARG A 410 -11.91 26.49 -14.93
C ARG A 410 -11.37 25.24 -15.63
N SER A 411 -10.28 25.36 -16.36
CA SER A 411 -9.55 24.22 -16.93
C SER A 411 -8.44 23.76 -16.00
N SER A 412 -8.01 22.49 -16.19
CA SER A 412 -6.90 21.91 -15.44
C SER A 412 -6.06 20.99 -16.32
N ARG A 413 -4.77 20.87 -15.98
CA ARG A 413 -3.83 19.96 -16.62
C ARG A 413 -3.03 19.20 -15.57
N LEU A 414 -3.07 17.87 -15.65
CA LEU A 414 -2.37 16.96 -14.75
C LEU A 414 -1.34 16.18 -15.56
N THR A 415 -0.05 16.35 -15.28
CA THR A 415 1.08 15.84 -16.06
C THR A 415 2.00 14.94 -15.26
N GLY A 416 2.96 14.28 -15.91
CA GLY A 416 3.94 13.39 -15.26
C GLY A 416 3.37 12.04 -14.82
N ILE A 417 2.20 11.64 -15.28
CA ILE A 417 1.42 10.52 -14.75
C ILE A 417 1.19 9.36 -15.74
N ALA A 418 2.00 9.27 -16.78
CA ALA A 418 1.90 8.19 -17.77
C ALA A 418 1.93 6.78 -17.14
N HIS A 419 2.67 6.60 -16.04
CA HIS A 419 2.80 5.34 -15.32
C HIS A 419 1.49 4.83 -14.71
N LEU A 420 0.47 5.69 -14.55
CA LEU A 420 -0.85 5.29 -14.03
C LEU A 420 -1.62 4.36 -14.97
N ARG A 421 -1.19 4.21 -16.24
CA ARG A 421 -1.74 3.22 -17.17
C ARG A 421 -1.46 1.78 -16.76
N GLY A 422 -0.40 1.55 -15.98
CA GLY A 422 0.01 0.22 -15.49
C GLY A 422 -0.45 -0.11 -14.05
N HIS A 423 -1.42 0.64 -13.50
CA HIS A 423 -1.94 0.40 -12.15
C HIS A 423 -3.04 -0.68 -12.12
N GLU A 424 -4.01 -0.58 -11.21
CA GLU A 424 -5.13 -1.53 -11.10
C GLU A 424 -5.98 -1.57 -12.38
N THR A 425 -6.12 -0.40 -13.01
CA THR A 425 -6.70 -0.17 -14.34
C THR A 425 -5.84 0.86 -15.07
N ASP A 426 -6.06 1.07 -16.36
CA ASP A 426 -5.57 2.28 -17.03
C ASP A 426 -6.36 3.48 -16.48
N ARG A 427 -5.82 4.09 -15.41
CA ARG A 427 -6.49 5.20 -14.72
C ARG A 427 -6.71 6.41 -15.61
N LEU A 428 -5.83 6.67 -16.59
CA LEU A 428 -5.98 7.82 -17.48
C LEU A 428 -7.17 7.60 -18.42
N ALA A 429 -7.29 6.41 -19.00
CA ALA A 429 -8.43 6.04 -19.83
C ALA A 429 -9.73 6.02 -19.02
N ALA A 430 -9.71 5.43 -17.82
CA ALA A 430 -10.87 5.35 -16.93
C ALA A 430 -11.35 6.75 -16.52
N LEU A 431 -10.46 7.66 -16.09
CA LEU A 431 -10.82 9.02 -15.71
C LEU A 431 -11.45 9.78 -16.88
N VAL A 432 -10.85 9.72 -18.07
CA VAL A 432 -11.40 10.40 -19.25
C VAL A 432 -12.77 9.83 -19.61
N ALA A 433 -12.95 8.51 -19.55
CA ALA A 433 -14.24 7.87 -19.84
C ALA A 433 -15.33 8.31 -18.83
N GLU A 434 -15.03 8.29 -17.54
CA GLU A 434 -16.02 8.63 -16.51
C GLU A 434 -16.30 10.14 -16.46
N ILE A 435 -15.30 11.01 -16.71
CA ILE A 435 -15.51 12.46 -16.86
C ILE A 435 -16.42 12.74 -18.08
N THR A 436 -16.17 12.10 -19.21
CA THR A 436 -16.99 12.26 -20.41
C THR A 436 -18.42 11.74 -20.19
N ARG A 437 -18.59 10.64 -19.44
CA ARG A 437 -19.91 10.06 -19.10
C ARG A 437 -20.83 11.04 -18.39
N ILE A 438 -20.28 11.89 -17.52
CA ILE A 438 -21.05 12.93 -16.82
C ILE A 438 -21.14 14.25 -17.59
N GLY A 439 -20.65 14.31 -18.83
CA GLY A 439 -20.71 15.50 -19.68
C GLY A 439 -19.54 16.47 -19.47
N GLY A 440 -18.48 16.06 -18.76
CA GLY A 440 -17.24 16.82 -18.66
C GLY A 440 -16.38 16.72 -19.94
N LEU A 441 -15.46 17.65 -20.12
CA LEU A 441 -14.52 17.69 -21.25
C LEU A 441 -13.15 17.22 -20.76
N ALA A 442 -12.73 16.03 -21.17
CA ALA A 442 -11.41 15.51 -20.81
C ALA A 442 -10.75 14.81 -21.99
N ARG A 443 -9.41 14.88 -22.06
CA ARG A 443 -8.63 14.14 -23.03
C ARG A 443 -7.32 13.64 -22.40
N GLN A 444 -6.86 12.50 -22.85
CA GLN A 444 -5.53 12.03 -22.52
C GLN A 444 -4.47 12.82 -23.28
N THR A 445 -3.32 13.04 -22.64
CA THR A 445 -2.09 13.46 -23.27
C THR A 445 -1.07 12.32 -23.22
N ARG A 446 0.12 12.52 -23.80
CA ARG A 446 1.19 11.52 -23.75
C ARG A 446 1.54 11.13 -22.32
N ASP A 447 1.57 12.08 -21.39
CA ASP A 447 2.04 11.93 -20.01
C ASP A 447 0.99 12.26 -18.95
N GLY A 448 -0.27 12.52 -19.34
CA GLY A 448 -1.30 12.93 -18.39
C GLY A 448 -2.70 13.06 -18.95
N ILE A 449 -3.47 13.96 -18.34
CA ILE A 449 -4.83 14.32 -18.77
C ILE A 449 -5.03 15.84 -18.72
N GLU A 450 -5.87 16.34 -19.61
CA GLU A 450 -6.39 17.71 -19.60
C GLU A 450 -7.89 17.68 -19.39
N ILE A 451 -8.39 18.56 -18.53
CA ILE A 451 -9.81 18.74 -18.21
C ILE A 451 -10.17 20.16 -18.60
N GLY A 452 -11.00 20.28 -19.65
CA GLY A 452 -11.43 21.55 -20.22
C GLY A 452 -12.55 22.20 -19.41
N ALA A 453 -12.57 23.54 -19.38
CA ALA A 453 -13.70 24.29 -18.85
C ALA A 453 -14.98 23.98 -19.65
N LEU A 454 -16.11 23.82 -18.98
CA LEU A 454 -17.40 23.70 -19.66
C LEU A 454 -17.77 25.08 -20.27
N PRO A 455 -18.45 25.07 -21.44
CA PRO A 455 -18.97 26.30 -22.01
C PRO A 455 -20.03 26.94 -21.11
N ALA A 456 -20.31 28.22 -21.31
CA ALA A 456 -21.35 28.95 -20.56
C ALA A 456 -22.69 28.18 -20.64
N GLY A 457 -23.31 27.91 -19.49
CA GLY A 457 -24.54 27.10 -19.40
C GLY A 457 -24.33 25.59 -19.45
N GLY A 458 -23.10 25.11 -19.70
CA GLY A 458 -22.76 23.67 -19.63
C GLY A 458 -22.86 23.16 -18.20
N ARG A 459 -23.38 21.95 -18.04
CA ARG A 459 -23.59 21.29 -16.73
C ARG A 459 -23.13 19.85 -16.76
N LEU A 460 -22.56 19.40 -15.65
CA LEU A 460 -22.35 17.99 -15.39
C LEU A 460 -23.70 17.32 -15.12
N ARG A 461 -23.82 16.02 -15.46
CA ARG A 461 -25.09 15.28 -15.39
C ARG A 461 -24.94 14.03 -14.51
N PRO A 462 -26.02 13.63 -13.83
CA PRO A 462 -26.03 12.35 -13.11
C PRO A 462 -25.79 11.17 -14.05
N ALA A 463 -25.04 10.17 -13.56
CA ALA A 463 -24.75 8.95 -14.29
C ALA A 463 -24.41 7.80 -13.33
N LEU A 464 -24.44 6.57 -13.85
CA LEU A 464 -23.80 5.41 -13.23
C LEU A 464 -22.33 5.40 -13.65
N LEU A 465 -21.42 5.71 -12.73
CA LEU A 465 -19.99 5.65 -12.91
C LEU A 465 -19.46 4.25 -12.61
N ARG A 466 -18.34 3.90 -13.21
CA ARG A 466 -17.67 2.62 -13.03
C ARG A 466 -16.44 2.80 -12.15
N ALA A 467 -16.30 1.91 -11.17
CA ALA A 467 -15.11 1.83 -10.31
C ALA A 467 -13.91 1.20 -11.02
N HIS A 468 -14.11 0.43 -12.09
CA HIS A 468 -13.05 -0.29 -12.80
C HIS A 468 -12.20 -1.18 -11.87
N ALA A 469 -12.81 -1.75 -10.82
CA ALA A 469 -12.15 -2.50 -9.74
C ALA A 469 -11.02 -1.71 -9.05
N ASP A 470 -11.06 -0.38 -9.09
CA ASP A 470 -10.05 0.52 -8.54
C ASP A 470 -10.69 1.45 -7.50
N HIS A 471 -10.26 1.28 -6.24
CA HIS A 471 -10.74 2.06 -5.09
C HIS A 471 -10.59 3.58 -5.28
N ARG A 472 -9.61 4.04 -6.06
CA ARG A 472 -9.40 5.47 -6.32
C ARG A 472 -10.38 6.02 -7.35
N MET A 473 -10.86 5.19 -8.28
CA MET A 473 -11.97 5.56 -9.16
C MET A 473 -13.28 5.64 -8.38
N ALA A 474 -13.47 4.77 -7.39
CA ALA A 474 -14.62 4.86 -6.48
C ALA A 474 -14.62 6.17 -5.68
N THR A 475 -13.47 6.58 -5.13
CA THR A 475 -13.36 7.86 -4.42
C THR A 475 -13.47 9.07 -5.34
N PHE A 476 -13.03 8.99 -6.61
CA PHE A 476 -13.33 9.99 -7.64
C PHE A 476 -14.83 10.19 -7.77
N ALA A 477 -15.60 9.10 -7.94
CA ALA A 477 -17.06 9.15 -8.10
C ALA A 477 -17.75 9.75 -6.86
N ALA A 478 -17.30 9.39 -5.65
CA ALA A 478 -17.82 9.93 -4.40
C ALA A 478 -17.66 11.46 -4.31
N VAL A 479 -16.46 11.97 -4.66
CA VAL A 479 -16.20 13.43 -4.63
C VAL A 479 -17.01 14.16 -5.70
N VAL A 480 -17.13 13.61 -6.92
CA VAL A 480 -17.98 14.20 -7.97
C VAL A 480 -19.45 14.21 -7.53
N GLY A 481 -19.90 13.17 -6.83
CA GLY A 481 -21.27 13.05 -6.32
C GLY A 481 -21.70 14.17 -5.38
N LEU A 482 -20.75 14.81 -4.69
CA LEU A 482 -21.05 15.98 -3.83
C LEU A 482 -21.55 17.21 -4.63
N ALA A 483 -21.08 17.35 -5.88
CA ALA A 483 -21.45 18.48 -6.74
C ALA A 483 -22.53 18.11 -7.77
N VAL A 484 -22.72 16.81 -8.05
CA VAL A 484 -23.63 16.30 -9.08
C VAL A 484 -24.61 15.31 -8.44
N PRO A 485 -25.76 15.78 -7.92
CA PRO A 485 -26.78 14.89 -7.34
C PRO A 485 -27.20 13.80 -8.33
N GLY A 486 -27.36 12.56 -7.83
CA GLY A 486 -27.76 11.41 -8.64
C GLY A 486 -26.60 10.64 -9.30
N ILE A 487 -25.35 10.94 -8.97
CA ILE A 487 -24.22 10.05 -9.26
C ILE A 487 -24.41 8.73 -8.52
N ARG A 488 -24.26 7.63 -9.25
CA ARG A 488 -24.22 6.27 -8.73
C ARG A 488 -22.90 5.61 -9.11
N LEU A 489 -22.47 4.65 -8.32
CA LEU A 489 -21.25 3.87 -8.56
C LEU A 489 -21.58 2.39 -8.59
N ASP A 490 -21.07 1.65 -9.57
CA ASP A 490 -21.34 0.22 -9.77
C ASP A 490 -20.76 -0.65 -8.63
N ASP A 491 -19.57 -0.32 -8.14
CA ASP A 491 -18.89 -1.07 -7.08
C ASP A 491 -18.15 -0.10 -6.12
N VAL A 492 -18.74 0.15 -4.96
CA VAL A 492 -18.10 0.91 -3.88
C VAL A 492 -17.25 0.01 -2.97
N GLU A 493 -17.55 -1.29 -2.94
CA GLU A 493 -16.86 -2.25 -2.07
C GLU A 493 -15.39 -2.46 -2.46
N CYS A 494 -15.01 -2.13 -3.69
CA CYS A 494 -13.60 -2.11 -4.09
C CYS A 494 -12.73 -1.17 -3.22
N THR A 495 -13.34 -0.21 -2.50
CA THR A 495 -12.64 0.64 -1.51
C THR A 495 -12.14 -0.13 -0.30
N SER A 496 -12.77 -1.26 0.06
CA SER A 496 -12.37 -2.10 1.19
C SER A 496 -10.94 -2.64 1.06
N LYS A 497 -10.39 -2.63 -0.15
CA LYS A 497 -8.98 -2.96 -0.44
C LYS A 497 -7.99 -2.12 0.37
N THR A 498 -8.29 -0.84 0.63
CA THR A 498 -7.37 0.12 1.27
C THR A 498 -8.05 1.01 2.31
N LEU A 499 -9.36 1.08 2.29
CA LEU A 499 -10.17 1.93 3.17
C LEU A 499 -11.48 1.19 3.52
N PRO A 500 -11.41 0.15 4.37
CA PRO A 500 -12.59 -0.58 4.80
C PRO A 500 -13.60 0.38 5.46
N GLY A 501 -14.90 0.15 5.18
CA GLY A 501 -15.96 1.00 5.74
C GLY A 501 -16.03 2.41 5.11
N PHE A 502 -15.46 2.63 3.94
CA PHE A 502 -15.52 3.93 3.25
C PHE A 502 -16.95 4.48 3.13
N PRO A 503 -17.98 3.72 2.75
CA PRO A 503 -19.34 4.25 2.66
C PRO A 503 -19.85 4.85 3.98
N ASP A 504 -19.54 4.20 5.10
CA ASP A 504 -19.94 4.67 6.44
C ASP A 504 -19.15 5.92 6.84
N LEU A 505 -17.83 5.92 6.64
CA LEU A 505 -16.96 7.08 6.90
C LEU A 505 -17.40 8.28 6.04
N TRP A 506 -17.81 8.02 4.79
CA TRP A 506 -18.30 9.05 3.89
C TRP A 506 -19.65 9.60 4.33
N ALA A 507 -20.58 8.75 4.75
CA ALA A 507 -21.87 9.15 5.29
C ALA A 507 -21.70 9.94 6.60
N ASP A 508 -20.79 9.54 7.48
CA ASP A 508 -20.49 10.26 8.73
C ASP A 508 -19.90 11.65 8.46
N LEU A 509 -19.01 11.79 7.48
CA LEU A 509 -18.45 13.07 7.03
C LEU A 509 -19.56 14.06 6.66
N LEU A 510 -20.62 13.61 5.98
CA LEU A 510 -21.65 14.46 5.41
C LEU A 510 -22.78 14.79 6.39
N ARG A 511 -22.80 14.20 7.58
CA ARG A 511 -23.80 14.50 8.62
C ARG A 511 -23.54 15.87 9.25
N ARG A 512 -24.63 16.59 9.55
CA ARG A 512 -24.51 17.87 10.27
C ARG A 512 -24.01 17.67 11.69
N PRO A 513 -23.18 18.59 12.25
CA PRO A 513 -22.86 18.61 13.66
C PRO A 513 -24.14 18.70 14.49
N GLY A 514 -24.39 17.73 15.37
CA GLY A 514 -25.59 17.67 16.25
C GLY A 514 -26.63 16.61 15.90
N GLY A 515 -26.51 15.89 14.79
CA GLY A 515 -27.29 14.67 14.53
C GLY A 515 -26.91 13.57 15.54
N ARG A 516 -27.88 13.05 16.31
CA ARG A 516 -27.66 11.98 17.31
C ARG A 516 -26.92 10.83 16.67
N ARG A 517 -25.82 10.43 17.28
CA ARG A 517 -25.24 9.10 17.08
C ARG A 517 -26.25 8.09 17.65
N ASP A 518 -26.91 7.34 16.78
CA ASP A 518 -27.49 6.07 17.20
C ASP A 518 -26.29 5.21 17.60
N GLY A 519 -26.16 4.92 18.86
CA GLY A 519 -24.99 4.41 19.60
C GLY A 519 -24.31 3.13 19.06
N ARG A 520 -24.02 3.10 17.78
CA ARG A 520 -23.18 2.09 17.13
C ARG A 520 -21.91 2.77 16.62
N SER A 521 -20.83 2.65 17.40
CA SER A 521 -19.49 2.79 16.84
C SER A 521 -19.38 1.87 15.62
N PRO A 522 -18.79 2.31 14.49
CA PRO A 522 -18.57 1.42 13.36
C PRO A 522 -17.70 0.26 13.86
N ARG A 523 -18.30 -0.90 14.04
CA ARG A 523 -17.53 -2.14 14.15
C ARG A 523 -16.93 -2.37 12.78
N LEU A 524 -15.62 -2.27 12.65
CA LEU A 524 -14.88 -2.79 11.52
C LEU A 524 -15.38 -4.22 11.30
N ALA A 525 -16.11 -4.44 10.20
CA ALA A 525 -16.66 -5.74 9.87
C ALA A 525 -15.49 -6.69 9.60
N ASN A 526 -15.24 -7.60 10.54
CA ASN A 526 -14.34 -8.72 10.36
C ASN A 526 -14.95 -9.66 9.32
N GLY A 527 -14.52 -9.57 8.08
CA GLY A 527 -14.70 -10.62 7.08
C GLY A 527 -13.75 -11.80 7.39
N GLY A 528 -14.06 -12.60 8.40
CA GLY A 528 -13.39 -13.87 8.63
C GLY A 528 -13.88 -14.92 7.61
N PRO A 529 -13.02 -15.81 7.10
CA PRO A 529 -13.43 -16.89 6.24
C PRO A 529 -14.35 -17.86 7.01
N ALA A 530 -15.42 -18.33 6.37
CA ALA A 530 -16.32 -19.34 6.89
C ALA A 530 -15.53 -20.60 7.29
N GLY A 531 -15.46 -20.87 8.60
CA GLY A 531 -14.84 -22.06 9.15
C GLY A 531 -15.56 -23.32 8.67
N THR A 532 -14.79 -24.24 8.08
CA THR A 532 -15.22 -25.60 7.82
C THR A 532 -15.40 -26.33 9.15
N ALA A 533 -16.64 -26.71 9.45
CA ALA A 533 -16.99 -27.55 10.57
C ALA A 533 -16.39 -28.95 10.40
N GLY A 534 -15.39 -29.26 11.22
CA GLY A 534 -14.89 -30.61 11.41
C GLY A 534 -15.80 -31.38 12.35
N ALA A 535 -16.19 -32.58 11.96
CA ALA A 535 -17.05 -33.50 12.68
C ALA A 535 -16.38 -34.07 13.93
N ASP A 536 -17.13 -34.14 15.00
CA ASP A 536 -16.83 -34.87 16.23
C ASP A 536 -17.30 -36.34 16.12
N PRO A 537 -16.60 -37.33 16.60
CA PRO A 537 -17.18 -38.63 16.88
C PRO A 537 -17.23 -38.96 18.38
N ALA A 538 -18.44 -39.16 18.84
CA ALA A 538 -18.95 -40.16 19.80
C ALA A 538 -18.21 -40.43 21.12
N GLY A 539 -18.85 -40.25 22.23
CA GLY A 539 -19.60 -41.30 22.94
C GLY A 539 -19.06 -41.57 24.33
N ALA A 540 -19.87 -41.48 25.35
CA ALA A 540 -20.24 -42.46 26.33
C ALA A 540 -20.59 -41.87 27.70
N VAL A 541 -21.88 -42.10 28.07
CA VAL A 541 -22.41 -42.69 29.33
C VAL A 541 -22.14 -41.97 30.64
N GLY A 542 -23.27 -41.48 31.24
CA GLY A 542 -23.39 -41.11 32.66
C GLY A 542 -23.45 -42.28 33.63
N PRO A 543 -23.66 -42.12 34.92
CA PRO A 543 -24.97 -41.72 35.47
C PRO A 543 -24.91 -40.74 36.68
N GLY A 544 -26.07 -40.14 37.01
CA GLY A 544 -26.32 -39.37 38.19
C GLY A 544 -26.66 -40.23 39.45
N PRO A 545 -27.45 -39.79 40.47
CA PRO A 545 -27.26 -38.62 41.30
C PRO A 545 -27.18 -39.00 42.81
N ALA A 546 -26.80 -38.10 43.71
CA ALA A 546 -27.16 -38.21 45.13
C ALA A 546 -27.09 -36.88 45.88
N THR A 547 -28.18 -36.52 46.38
CA THR A 547 -28.69 -35.77 47.53
C THR A 547 -27.76 -35.63 48.74
N GLY A 548 -27.89 -34.49 49.43
CA GLY A 548 -27.70 -34.44 50.89
C GLY A 548 -27.05 -33.18 51.42
N THR A 549 -27.88 -32.21 51.82
CA THR A 549 -28.13 -31.61 53.13
C THR A 549 -26.97 -31.00 53.94
N GLU A 550 -27.22 -29.71 54.29
CA GLU A 550 -27.09 -29.04 55.60
C GLU A 550 -25.73 -28.93 56.31
N GLY A 551 -25.47 -27.68 56.77
CA GLY A 551 -24.87 -27.46 58.06
C GLY A 551 -23.93 -26.28 58.23
N ARG A 552 -24.50 -25.13 58.63
CA ARG A 552 -23.98 -24.12 59.56
C ARG A 552 -22.52 -24.26 60.05
N SER A 553 -21.72 -23.25 59.88
CA SER A 553 -21.34 -22.28 60.95
C SER A 553 -20.60 -21.11 60.28
#